data_834340adf14448f9569288d8f8f59a38
#
_entry.id   834340adf14448f9569288d8f8f59a38
#
_cell.length_a   1.000
_cell.length_b   1.000
_cell.length_c   1.000
_cell.angle_alpha   90.00
_cell.angle_beta   90.00
_cell.angle_gamma   90.00
#
_symmetry.space_group_name_H-M   'P 1'
#
loop_
_entity.id
_entity.type
_entity.pdbx_description
1 polymer ?
#
loop_
_entity_poly.entity_id
_entity_poly.type
_entity_poly.pdbx_seq_one_letter_code
_entity_poly.pdbx_strand_id
1 'polypeptide(L)'
;YTTLFRSVNQAWKAFNELDFALLEINPLVLRETGEFMCADAKVSLDDNALYRHPELQVLRDETQEDPRESQAAKLDLNYVSLDGNIGCMVNGAGLAMATMDIIKLYGEQPANFLDVGGGATQERVSEAFRLIVSDSKVKAILVNIFGGIVRCDMIARAIIHALNEASITLPVVVRLSGNNAAEGQRLLAESGLTVEAVDSLD
;
A
#
# COMPACT_ATOMS: atom_id res chain seq x y z
N TYR A 1 -11.02 11.17 41.87
CA TYR A 1 -10.87 9.77 41.37
C TYR A 1 -12.05 9.32 40.51
N THR A 2 -13.31 9.61 40.91
CA THR A 2 -14.51 9.18 40.17
C THR A 2 -14.61 9.79 38.77
N THR A 3 -14.19 11.04 38.58
CA THR A 3 -14.30 11.73 37.27
C THR A 3 -13.30 11.18 36.28
N LEU A 4 -12.03 10.95 36.71
CA LEU A 4 -11.01 10.33 35.86
C LEU A 4 -11.42 8.92 35.42
N PHE A 5 -11.90 8.12 36.39
CA PHE A 5 -12.36 6.76 36.12
C PHE A 5 -13.52 6.73 35.11
N ARG A 6 -14.46 7.69 35.21
CA ARG A 6 -15.53 7.83 34.23
C ARG A 6 -15.01 8.17 32.84
N SER A 7 -14.08 9.11 32.73
CA SER A 7 -13.47 9.47 31.43
C SER A 7 -12.73 8.30 30.80
N VAL A 8 -11.94 7.53 31.57
CA VAL A 8 -11.23 6.34 31.08
C VAL A 8 -12.23 5.27 30.62
N ASN A 9 -13.32 5.04 31.37
CA ASN A 9 -14.34 4.06 30.96
C ASN A 9 -15.07 4.49 29.68
N GLN A 10 -15.37 5.77 29.50
CA GLN A 10 -15.98 6.28 28.27
C GLN A 10 -15.05 6.19 27.08
N ALA A 11 -13.76 6.50 27.26
CA ALA A 11 -12.74 6.32 26.24
C ALA A 11 -12.60 4.84 25.83
N TRP A 12 -12.54 3.93 26.82
CA TRP A 12 -12.52 2.49 26.58
C TRP A 12 -13.77 1.99 25.85
N LYS A 13 -14.94 2.49 26.22
CA LYS A 13 -16.20 2.17 25.55
C LYS A 13 -16.18 2.61 24.10
N ALA A 14 -15.80 3.87 23.83
CA ALA A 14 -15.67 4.40 22.48
C ALA A 14 -14.66 3.61 21.65
N PHE A 15 -13.50 3.28 22.24
CA PHE A 15 -12.46 2.48 21.59
C PHE A 15 -12.98 1.14 21.07
N ASN A 16 -13.74 0.42 21.91
CA ASN A 16 -14.27 -0.89 21.53
C ASN A 16 -15.52 -0.82 20.64
N GLU A 17 -16.42 0.15 20.88
CA GLU A 17 -17.69 0.24 20.14
C GLU A 17 -17.52 0.83 18.74
N LEU A 18 -16.48 1.65 18.54
CA LEU A 18 -16.21 2.33 17.27
C LEU A 18 -14.98 1.74 16.53
N ASP A 19 -14.47 0.61 17.00
CA ASP A 19 -13.33 -0.10 16.41
C ASP A 19 -12.11 0.83 16.20
N PHE A 20 -11.70 1.55 17.25
CA PHE A 20 -10.50 2.37 17.17
C PHE A 20 -9.25 1.49 17.18
N ALA A 21 -8.31 1.75 16.29
CA ALA A 21 -6.96 1.18 16.30
C ALA A 21 -6.04 1.95 17.26
N LEU A 22 -6.29 3.26 17.44
CA LEU A 22 -5.58 4.13 18.36
C LEU A 22 -6.54 5.16 18.96
N LEU A 23 -6.40 5.40 20.26
CA LEU A 23 -6.97 6.57 20.95
C LEU A 23 -5.91 7.13 21.88
N GLU A 24 -5.41 8.31 21.57
CA GLU A 24 -4.50 9.08 22.41
C GLU A 24 -5.17 10.39 22.84
N ILE A 25 -5.14 10.68 24.12
CA ILE A 25 -5.63 11.95 24.70
C ILE A 25 -4.46 12.63 25.39
N ASN A 26 -3.94 13.70 24.78
CA ASN A 26 -2.75 14.39 25.29
C ASN A 26 -2.75 15.88 24.84
N PRO A 27 -2.90 16.84 25.80
CA PRO A 27 -3.06 16.62 27.22
C PRO A 27 -4.49 16.35 27.68
N LEU A 28 -4.64 15.56 28.74
CA LEU A 28 -5.84 15.48 29.54
C LEU A 28 -5.73 16.49 30.71
N VAL A 29 -6.51 17.54 30.67
CA VAL A 29 -6.39 18.67 31.60
C VAL A 29 -7.44 18.57 32.71
N LEU A 30 -7.00 18.73 33.96
CA LEU A 30 -7.90 18.90 35.09
C LEU A 30 -8.22 20.40 35.27
N ARG A 31 -9.47 20.75 35.09
CA ARG A 31 -9.97 22.13 35.29
C ARG A 31 -10.12 22.47 36.79
N GLU A 32 -10.14 23.74 37.10
CA GLU A 32 -10.38 24.22 38.48
C GLU A 32 -11.75 23.76 39.03
N THR A 33 -12.70 23.47 38.15
CA THR A 33 -14.02 22.90 38.51
C THR A 33 -13.95 21.44 38.97
N GLY A 34 -12.76 20.78 38.85
CA GLY A 34 -12.58 19.37 39.15
C GLY A 34 -13.00 18.44 38.02
N GLU A 35 -13.34 18.99 36.86
CA GLU A 35 -13.67 18.23 35.64
C GLU A 35 -12.42 17.97 34.79
N PHE A 36 -12.38 16.82 34.12
CA PHE A 36 -11.37 16.53 33.07
C PHE A 36 -11.84 17.04 31.73
N MET A 37 -10.92 17.64 30.99
CA MET A 37 -11.12 18.09 29.61
C MET A 37 -10.03 17.49 28.71
N CYS A 38 -10.44 16.81 27.63
CA CYS A 38 -9.54 16.45 26.55
C CYS A 38 -9.21 17.72 25.78
N ALA A 39 -7.99 18.21 25.88
CA ALA A 39 -7.55 19.40 25.15
C ALA A 39 -7.20 19.06 23.72
N ASP A 40 -6.67 17.84 23.49
CA ASP A 40 -6.43 17.26 22.17
C ASP A 40 -6.67 15.76 22.24
N ALA A 41 -7.07 15.18 21.11
CA ALA A 41 -7.27 13.75 20.96
C ALA A 41 -6.88 13.30 19.54
N LYS A 42 -6.05 12.27 19.48
CA LYS A 42 -5.69 11.58 18.25
C LYS A 42 -6.41 10.24 18.20
N VAL A 43 -7.17 10.03 17.13
CA VAL A 43 -7.93 8.80 16.92
C VAL A 43 -7.55 8.21 15.58
N SER A 44 -7.32 6.90 15.55
CA SER A 44 -7.19 6.12 14.32
C SER A 44 -8.25 5.03 14.32
N LEU A 45 -8.96 4.90 13.22
CA LEU A 45 -10.00 3.89 13.01
C LEU A 45 -9.37 2.63 12.41
N ASP A 46 -9.97 1.47 12.67
CA ASP A 46 -9.63 0.25 11.93
C ASP A 46 -10.36 0.26 10.60
N ASP A 47 -9.63 0.44 9.50
CA ASP A 47 -10.21 0.48 8.15
C ASP A 47 -10.94 -0.82 7.79
N ASN A 48 -10.50 -1.96 8.34
CA ASN A 48 -11.17 -3.25 8.13
C ASN A 48 -12.52 -3.34 8.84
N ALA A 49 -12.80 -2.48 9.81
CA ALA A 49 -14.04 -2.42 10.56
C ALA A 49 -15.00 -1.32 10.07
N LEU A 50 -14.55 -0.38 9.25
CA LEU A 50 -15.34 0.78 8.81
C LEU A 50 -16.66 0.41 8.12
N TYR A 51 -16.77 -0.78 7.50
CA TYR A 51 -18.04 -1.26 6.94
C TYR A 51 -19.18 -1.38 7.98
N ARG A 52 -18.85 -1.46 9.28
CA ARG A 52 -19.80 -1.48 10.41
C ARG A 52 -20.17 -0.08 10.88
N HIS A 53 -19.43 0.94 10.45
CA HIS A 53 -19.53 2.33 10.92
C HIS A 53 -19.66 3.31 9.75
N PRO A 54 -20.76 3.25 8.96
CA PRO A 54 -20.94 4.13 7.81
C PRO A 54 -20.96 5.62 8.20
N GLU A 55 -21.35 5.92 9.45
CA GLU A 55 -21.32 7.29 10.01
C GLU A 55 -19.89 7.81 10.20
N LEU A 56 -18.90 6.93 10.40
CA LEU A 56 -17.50 7.32 10.52
C LEU A 56 -16.83 7.46 9.15
N GLN A 57 -17.27 6.71 8.14
CA GLN A 57 -16.74 6.82 6.79
C GLN A 57 -16.89 8.22 6.20
N VAL A 58 -17.99 8.91 6.51
CA VAL A 58 -18.25 10.28 6.03
C VAL A 58 -17.36 11.34 6.67
N LEU A 59 -16.66 10.98 7.76
CA LEU A 59 -15.71 11.86 8.45
C LEU A 59 -14.30 11.77 7.85
N ARG A 60 -14.06 10.85 6.91
CA ARG A 60 -12.76 10.72 6.23
C ARG A 60 -12.43 12.00 5.49
N ASP A 61 -11.28 12.56 5.79
CA ASP A 61 -10.74 13.75 5.11
C ASP A 61 -9.56 13.35 4.23
N GLU A 62 -9.84 13.08 2.96
CA GLU A 62 -8.82 12.68 1.99
C GLU A 62 -7.72 13.75 1.81
N THR A 63 -7.95 15.01 2.23
CA THR A 63 -6.94 16.07 2.13
C THR A 63 -5.80 15.92 3.13
N GLN A 64 -6.00 15.09 4.16
CA GLN A 64 -5.00 14.77 5.18
C GLN A 64 -4.19 13.49 4.85
N GLU A 65 -4.56 12.78 3.79
CA GLU A 65 -3.90 11.53 3.35
C GLU A 65 -2.86 11.81 2.25
N ASP A 66 -1.93 10.87 2.05
CA ASP A 66 -1.09 10.91 0.84
C ASP A 66 -1.98 10.74 -0.39
N PRO A 67 -1.93 11.64 -1.37
CA PRO A 67 -2.80 11.58 -2.55
C PRO A 67 -2.71 10.25 -3.32
N ARG A 68 -1.54 9.60 -3.30
CA ARG A 68 -1.30 8.30 -3.95
C ARG A 68 -1.99 7.16 -3.19
N GLU A 69 -1.94 7.20 -1.85
CA GLU A 69 -2.64 6.22 -1.00
C GLU A 69 -4.15 6.34 -1.17
N SER A 70 -4.65 7.57 -1.18
CA SER A 70 -6.06 7.87 -1.42
C SER A 70 -6.53 7.41 -2.81
N GLN A 71 -5.70 7.62 -3.86
CA GLN A 71 -5.97 7.15 -5.21
C GLN A 71 -5.94 5.61 -5.28
N ALA A 72 -4.95 4.98 -4.66
CA ALA A 72 -4.82 3.52 -4.62
C ALA A 72 -6.04 2.86 -3.95
N ALA A 73 -6.51 3.42 -2.85
CA ALA A 73 -7.70 2.94 -2.14
C ALA A 73 -8.95 2.93 -3.04
N LYS A 74 -9.13 3.94 -3.89
CA LYS A 74 -10.25 4.00 -4.86
C LYS A 74 -10.17 2.92 -5.94
N LEU A 75 -8.98 2.37 -6.18
CA LEU A 75 -8.70 1.31 -7.15
C LEU A 75 -8.58 -0.08 -6.49
N ASP A 76 -8.89 -0.15 -5.21
CA ASP A 76 -8.78 -1.38 -4.42
C ASP A 76 -7.35 -1.98 -4.45
N LEU A 77 -6.35 -1.09 -4.43
CA LEU A 77 -4.94 -1.41 -4.34
C LEU A 77 -4.42 -1.13 -2.93
N ASN A 78 -3.63 -2.04 -2.38
CA ASN A 78 -2.95 -1.81 -1.10
C ASN A 78 -1.62 -1.10 -1.37
N TYR A 79 -1.60 0.21 -1.17
CA TYR A 79 -0.44 1.07 -1.41
C TYR A 79 -0.08 1.84 -0.14
N VAL A 80 1.21 1.90 0.18
CA VAL A 80 1.76 2.78 1.21
C VAL A 80 2.98 3.49 0.62
N SER A 81 3.02 4.81 0.74
CA SER A 81 4.14 5.64 0.30
C SER A 81 5.30 5.53 1.28
N LEU A 82 6.53 5.39 0.77
CA LEU A 82 7.77 5.34 1.53
C LEU A 82 8.79 6.33 0.97
N ASP A 83 9.91 6.50 1.67
CA ASP A 83 10.92 7.52 1.31
C ASP A 83 12.07 7.02 0.42
N GLY A 84 11.88 5.86 -0.23
CA GLY A 84 12.93 5.24 -1.04
C GLY A 84 12.99 5.69 -2.49
N ASN A 85 13.76 4.92 -3.27
CA ASN A 85 14.05 5.18 -4.69
C ASN A 85 13.75 3.99 -5.60
N ILE A 86 13.40 2.82 -5.05
CA ILE A 86 12.99 1.64 -5.83
C ILE A 86 11.49 1.45 -5.67
N GLY A 87 10.76 1.65 -6.77
CA GLY A 87 9.32 1.34 -6.83
C GLY A 87 9.10 -0.18 -6.80
N CYS A 88 8.12 -0.62 -6.01
CA CYS A 88 7.81 -2.04 -5.82
C CYS A 88 6.39 -2.36 -6.27
N MET A 89 6.22 -3.47 -7.01
CA MET A 89 4.92 -4.05 -7.30
C MET A 89 4.96 -5.55 -7.10
N VAL A 90 4.06 -6.07 -6.27
CA VAL A 90 3.98 -7.50 -5.95
C VAL A 90 2.53 -7.98 -5.89
N ASN A 91 2.32 -9.29 -5.80
CA ASN A 91 1.02 -9.87 -5.51
C ASN A 91 1.08 -10.69 -4.21
N GLY A 92 0.74 -10.03 -3.12
CA GLY A 92 0.68 -10.59 -1.78
C GLY A 92 1.57 -9.86 -0.78
N ALA A 93 0.99 -9.49 0.36
CA ALA A 93 1.63 -8.66 1.37
C ALA A 93 2.93 -9.26 1.92
N GLY A 94 2.98 -10.58 2.14
CA GLY A 94 4.20 -11.26 2.59
C GLY A 94 5.33 -11.16 1.56
N LEU A 95 4.99 -11.28 0.26
CA LEU A 95 5.96 -11.11 -0.82
C LEU A 95 6.45 -9.66 -0.91
N ALA A 96 5.57 -8.69 -0.65
CA ALA A 96 5.94 -7.27 -0.60
C ALA A 96 6.97 -7.00 0.50
N MET A 97 6.73 -7.49 1.71
CA MET A 97 7.67 -7.34 2.82
C MET A 97 9.04 -7.94 2.49
N ALA A 98 9.07 -9.19 1.98
CA ALA A 98 10.31 -9.85 1.59
C ALA A 98 11.04 -9.09 0.46
N THR A 99 10.31 -8.56 -0.52
CA THR A 99 10.89 -7.77 -1.63
C THR A 99 11.52 -6.48 -1.12
N MET A 100 10.85 -5.78 -0.20
CA MET A 100 11.41 -4.58 0.43
C MET A 100 12.66 -4.87 1.27
N ASP A 101 12.69 -6.00 1.97
CA ASP A 101 13.87 -6.41 2.73
C ASP A 101 15.07 -6.72 1.82
N ILE A 102 14.84 -7.35 0.67
CA ILE A 102 15.87 -7.60 -0.33
C ILE A 102 16.41 -6.29 -0.90
N ILE A 103 15.56 -5.33 -1.25
CA ILE A 103 15.99 -4.00 -1.72
C ILE A 103 16.93 -3.35 -0.69
N LYS A 104 16.57 -3.41 0.60
CA LYS A 104 17.42 -2.87 1.68
C LYS A 104 18.74 -3.64 1.83
N LEU A 105 18.71 -4.96 1.67
CA LEU A 105 19.91 -5.80 1.75
C LEU A 105 20.94 -5.40 0.70
N TYR A 106 20.49 -4.99 -0.48
CA TYR A 106 21.36 -4.51 -1.57
C TYR A 106 21.68 -3.00 -1.49
N GLY A 107 21.33 -2.33 -0.39
CA GLY A 107 21.74 -0.95 -0.10
C GLY A 107 20.84 0.13 -0.66
N GLU A 108 19.72 -0.25 -1.28
CA GLU A 108 18.71 0.67 -1.79
C GLU A 108 17.51 0.80 -0.83
N GLN A 109 16.57 1.67 -1.12
CA GLN A 109 15.41 1.90 -0.27
C GLN A 109 14.11 1.73 -1.07
N PRO A 110 13.10 0.99 -0.55
CA PRO A 110 11.80 0.88 -1.21
C PRO A 110 11.06 2.22 -1.16
N ALA A 111 10.54 2.66 -2.30
CA ALA A 111 9.76 3.89 -2.45
C ALA A 111 8.29 3.70 -2.04
N ASN A 112 7.82 2.47 -2.05
CA ASN A 112 6.44 2.14 -1.70
C ASN A 112 6.31 0.67 -1.30
N PHE A 113 5.25 0.39 -0.54
CA PHE A 113 4.60 -0.92 -0.49
C PHE A 113 3.47 -0.92 -1.53
N LEU A 114 3.36 -1.94 -2.36
CA LEU A 114 2.23 -2.09 -3.28
C LEU A 114 1.92 -3.56 -3.52
N ASP A 115 0.74 -3.98 -3.09
CA ASP A 115 0.18 -5.30 -3.34
C ASP A 115 -1.02 -5.19 -4.29
N VAL A 116 -0.88 -5.75 -5.50
CA VAL A 116 -1.97 -5.77 -6.49
C VAL A 116 -2.97 -6.90 -6.23
N GLY A 117 -2.72 -7.75 -5.23
CA GLY A 117 -3.58 -8.86 -4.84
C GLY A 117 -3.56 -10.06 -5.81
N GLY A 118 -4.23 -11.12 -5.39
CA GLY A 118 -4.33 -12.37 -6.16
C GLY A 118 -5.30 -12.31 -7.35
N GLY A 119 -6.07 -11.24 -7.50
CA GLY A 119 -7.04 -11.00 -8.59
C GLY A 119 -6.61 -9.85 -9.51
N ALA A 120 -5.31 -9.60 -9.68
CA ALA A 120 -4.80 -8.51 -10.49
C ALA A 120 -5.32 -8.57 -11.93
N THR A 121 -6.00 -7.50 -12.36
CA THR A 121 -6.40 -7.27 -13.75
C THR A 121 -5.41 -6.38 -14.47
N GLN A 122 -5.53 -6.28 -15.80
CA GLN A 122 -4.69 -5.39 -16.60
C GLN A 122 -4.82 -3.93 -16.14
N GLU A 123 -6.04 -3.49 -15.87
CA GLU A 123 -6.34 -2.12 -15.40
C GLU A 123 -5.65 -1.83 -14.04
N ARG A 124 -5.77 -2.76 -13.09
CA ARG A 124 -5.13 -2.61 -11.77
C ARG A 124 -3.61 -2.54 -11.88
N VAL A 125 -3.00 -3.37 -12.73
CA VAL A 125 -1.56 -3.33 -12.98
C VAL A 125 -1.15 -2.00 -13.62
N SER A 126 -1.90 -1.50 -14.62
CA SER A 126 -1.63 -0.21 -15.25
C SER A 126 -1.70 0.94 -14.26
N GLU A 127 -2.72 0.96 -13.40
CA GLU A 127 -2.85 2.00 -12.37
C GLU A 127 -1.76 1.89 -11.30
N ALA A 128 -1.36 0.66 -10.92
CA ALA A 128 -0.25 0.43 -10.02
C ALA A 128 1.06 1.05 -10.58
N PHE A 129 1.35 0.85 -11.85
CA PHE A 129 2.49 1.48 -12.51
C PHE A 129 2.39 3.00 -12.51
N ARG A 130 1.22 3.57 -12.83
CA ARG A 130 1.00 5.03 -12.80
C ARG A 130 1.27 5.61 -11.43
N LEU A 131 0.80 4.94 -10.36
CA LEU A 131 1.06 5.36 -8.98
C LEU A 131 2.56 5.37 -8.67
N ILE A 132 3.28 4.30 -9.01
CA ILE A 132 4.73 4.20 -8.77
C ILE A 132 5.48 5.32 -9.51
N VAL A 133 5.19 5.52 -10.80
CA VAL A 133 5.92 6.53 -11.62
C VAL A 133 5.54 7.95 -11.28
N SER A 134 4.42 8.18 -10.60
CA SER A 134 4.03 9.52 -10.11
C SER A 134 4.97 10.03 -9.01
N ASP A 135 5.72 9.14 -8.36
CA ASP A 135 6.74 9.54 -7.40
C ASP A 135 8.07 9.86 -8.11
N SER A 136 8.42 11.13 -8.13
CA SER A 136 9.66 11.61 -8.75
C SER A 136 10.95 11.10 -8.09
N LYS A 137 10.87 10.50 -6.89
CA LYS A 137 12.00 9.87 -6.20
C LYS A 137 12.35 8.51 -6.81
N VAL A 138 11.42 7.85 -7.50
CA VAL A 138 11.61 6.52 -8.07
C VAL A 138 12.60 6.57 -9.22
N LYS A 139 13.66 5.75 -9.13
CA LYS A 139 14.73 5.63 -10.14
C LYS A 139 14.68 4.31 -10.89
N ALA A 140 14.09 3.27 -10.31
CA ALA A 140 13.89 1.97 -10.93
C ALA A 140 12.67 1.28 -10.32
N ILE A 141 12.12 0.28 -11.01
CA ILE A 141 10.94 -0.44 -10.58
C ILE A 141 11.28 -1.94 -10.50
N LEU A 142 10.97 -2.55 -9.36
CA LEU A 142 11.05 -3.99 -9.16
C LEU A 142 9.65 -4.58 -9.07
N VAL A 143 9.31 -5.43 -10.04
CA VAL A 143 8.08 -6.21 -10.06
C VAL A 143 8.40 -7.64 -9.65
N ASN A 144 7.78 -8.14 -8.59
CA ASN A 144 8.00 -9.49 -8.10
C ASN A 144 6.65 -10.20 -7.94
N ILE A 145 6.34 -11.10 -8.88
CA ILE A 145 5.06 -11.80 -8.96
C ILE A 145 5.23 -13.29 -8.75
N PHE A 146 4.44 -13.84 -7.85
CA PHE A 146 4.27 -15.28 -7.72
C PHE A 146 2.90 -15.70 -8.26
N GLY A 147 2.92 -16.40 -9.40
CA GLY A 147 1.74 -16.92 -10.08
C GLY A 147 1.20 -18.18 -9.38
N GLY A 148 0.43 -17.98 -8.31
CA GLY A 148 -0.39 -19.02 -7.71
C GLY A 148 -1.74 -19.09 -8.43
N ILE A 149 -2.68 -18.24 -8.00
CA ILE A 149 -3.99 -18.06 -8.65
C ILE A 149 -3.86 -17.21 -9.91
N VAL A 150 -3.06 -16.13 -9.85
CA VAL A 150 -2.77 -15.26 -10.99
C VAL A 150 -1.82 -15.96 -11.96
N ARG A 151 -2.03 -15.76 -13.26
CA ARG A 151 -1.17 -16.27 -14.31
C ARG A 151 -0.11 -15.24 -14.69
N CYS A 152 1.15 -15.64 -14.70
CA CYS A 152 2.27 -14.76 -15.02
C CYS A 152 2.23 -14.20 -16.46
N ASP A 153 1.70 -14.95 -17.44
CA ASP A 153 1.54 -14.47 -18.81
C ASP A 153 0.52 -13.32 -18.91
N MET A 154 -0.54 -13.34 -18.10
CA MET A 154 -1.51 -12.25 -18.03
C MET A 154 -0.88 -11.00 -17.42
N ILE A 155 -0.12 -11.16 -16.34
CA ILE A 155 0.62 -10.05 -15.70
C ILE A 155 1.66 -9.46 -16.66
N ALA A 156 2.41 -10.30 -17.37
CA ALA A 156 3.38 -9.82 -18.37
C ALA A 156 2.72 -8.95 -19.45
N ARG A 157 1.56 -9.35 -19.97
CA ARG A 157 0.79 -8.53 -20.92
C ARG A 157 0.32 -7.21 -20.30
N ALA A 158 -0.12 -7.24 -19.06
CA ALA A 158 -0.54 -6.04 -18.34
C ALA A 158 0.64 -5.07 -18.11
N ILE A 159 1.82 -5.59 -17.75
CA ILE A 159 3.07 -4.83 -17.62
C ILE A 159 3.44 -4.18 -18.97
N ILE A 160 3.48 -4.98 -20.04
CA ILE A 160 3.81 -4.49 -21.39
C ILE A 160 2.85 -3.36 -21.81
N HIS A 161 1.56 -3.54 -21.56
CA HIS A 161 0.56 -2.50 -21.86
C HIS A 161 0.81 -1.23 -21.05
N ALA A 162 0.99 -1.36 -19.74
CA ALA A 162 1.23 -0.22 -18.85
C ALA A 162 2.49 0.57 -19.23
N LEU A 163 3.59 -0.12 -19.53
CA LEU A 163 4.85 0.51 -19.93
C LEU A 163 4.74 1.26 -21.26
N ASN A 164 4.02 0.70 -22.23
CA ASN A 164 3.77 1.37 -23.51
C ASN A 164 2.86 2.60 -23.35
N GLU A 165 1.78 2.47 -22.57
CA GLU A 165 0.80 3.54 -22.37
C GLU A 165 1.39 4.71 -21.61
N ALA A 166 2.14 4.46 -20.54
CA ALA A 166 2.71 5.50 -19.70
C ALA A 166 4.06 6.04 -20.20
N SER A 167 4.59 5.53 -21.32
CA SER A 167 5.90 5.91 -21.88
C SER A 167 7.01 5.89 -20.80
N ILE A 168 7.03 4.84 -20.00
CA ILE A 168 7.95 4.71 -18.86
C ILE A 168 9.37 4.49 -19.37
N THR A 169 10.28 5.35 -18.96
CA THR A 169 11.71 5.29 -19.31
C THR A 169 12.59 4.76 -18.18
N LEU A 170 12.00 4.54 -17.00
CA LEU A 170 12.72 4.00 -15.85
C LEU A 170 13.11 2.54 -16.10
N PRO A 171 14.27 2.08 -15.58
CA PRO A 171 14.61 0.67 -15.57
C PRO A 171 13.55 -0.16 -14.84
N VAL A 172 13.11 -1.25 -15.45
CA VAL A 172 12.13 -2.17 -14.87
C VAL A 172 12.70 -3.56 -14.82
N VAL A 173 12.80 -4.12 -13.64
CA VAL A 173 13.17 -5.52 -13.40
C VAL A 173 11.92 -6.30 -13.03
N VAL A 174 11.69 -7.43 -13.70
CA VAL A 174 10.50 -8.25 -13.48
C VAL A 174 10.91 -9.68 -13.17
N ARG A 175 10.57 -10.13 -11.96
CA ARG A 175 10.62 -11.52 -11.58
C ARG A 175 9.24 -12.13 -11.66
N LEU A 176 9.12 -13.18 -12.47
CA LEU A 176 7.92 -13.99 -12.57
C LEU A 176 8.23 -15.42 -12.12
N SER A 177 7.46 -15.96 -11.20
CA SER A 177 7.58 -17.34 -10.72
C SER A 177 6.20 -17.99 -10.62
N GLY A 178 6.10 -19.30 -10.77
CA GLY A 178 4.85 -20.05 -10.65
C GLY A 178 4.12 -20.24 -11.98
N ASN A 179 2.79 -20.17 -11.96
CA ASN A 179 1.92 -20.54 -13.09
C ASN A 179 2.19 -19.67 -14.33
N ASN A 180 2.55 -20.29 -15.47
CA ASN A 180 2.89 -19.64 -16.74
C ASN A 180 4.06 -18.65 -16.67
N ALA A 181 5.02 -18.83 -15.74
CA ALA A 181 6.17 -17.93 -15.60
C ALA A 181 7.03 -17.89 -16.87
N ALA A 182 7.36 -19.04 -17.45
CA ALA A 182 8.15 -19.13 -18.68
C ALA A 182 7.50 -18.38 -19.86
N GLU A 183 6.19 -18.49 -20.02
CA GLU A 183 5.46 -17.75 -21.06
C GLU A 183 5.46 -16.25 -20.77
N GLY A 184 5.29 -15.85 -19.51
CA GLY A 184 5.37 -14.44 -19.10
C GLY A 184 6.73 -13.83 -19.39
N GLN A 185 7.81 -14.52 -19.06
CA GLN A 185 9.19 -14.10 -19.37
C GLN A 185 9.44 -13.98 -20.86
N ARG A 186 8.97 -14.97 -21.66
CA ARG A 186 9.07 -14.92 -23.12
C ARG A 186 8.37 -13.68 -23.69
N LEU A 187 7.16 -13.38 -23.23
CA LEU A 187 6.40 -12.19 -23.66
C LEU A 187 7.14 -10.89 -23.34
N LEU A 188 7.73 -10.78 -22.14
CA LEU A 188 8.52 -9.61 -21.76
C LEU A 188 9.76 -9.47 -22.66
N ALA A 189 10.49 -10.55 -22.90
CA ALA A 189 11.68 -10.53 -23.75
C ALA A 189 11.37 -10.16 -25.21
N GLU A 190 10.22 -10.60 -25.74
CA GLU A 190 9.79 -10.31 -27.13
C GLU A 190 9.11 -8.94 -27.28
N SER A 191 8.83 -8.22 -26.17
CA SER A 191 8.10 -6.96 -26.19
C SER A 191 8.86 -5.79 -26.82
N GLY A 192 10.19 -5.87 -26.89
CA GLY A 192 11.05 -4.78 -27.34
C GLY A 192 11.18 -3.62 -26.34
N LEU A 193 10.65 -3.77 -25.12
CA LEU A 193 10.74 -2.79 -24.04
C LEU A 193 12.03 -2.97 -23.24
N THR A 194 12.48 -1.92 -22.56
CA THR A 194 13.61 -1.96 -21.64
C THR A 194 13.18 -2.58 -20.31
N VAL A 195 12.94 -3.89 -20.35
CA VAL A 195 12.56 -4.69 -19.17
C VAL A 195 13.53 -5.83 -19.01
N GLU A 196 14.07 -6.00 -17.83
CA GLU A 196 14.92 -7.14 -17.47
C GLU A 196 14.06 -8.21 -16.77
N ALA A 197 13.89 -9.35 -17.41
CA ALA A 197 13.18 -10.50 -16.83
C ALA A 197 14.20 -11.40 -16.12
N VAL A 198 13.95 -11.69 -14.83
CA VAL A 198 14.86 -12.47 -13.98
C VAL A 198 14.12 -13.65 -13.32
N ASP A 199 14.88 -14.69 -12.96
CA ASP A 199 14.35 -15.89 -12.29
C ASP A 199 14.54 -15.82 -10.78
N SER A 200 15.64 -15.22 -10.32
CA SER A 200 16.00 -15.09 -8.91
C SER A 200 15.85 -13.65 -8.43
N LEU A 201 15.82 -13.48 -7.10
CA LEU A 201 15.88 -12.18 -6.43
C LEU A 201 17.32 -11.86 -5.95
N ASP A 202 18.27 -12.78 -6.19
CA ASP A 202 19.68 -12.60 -5.84
C ASP A 202 20.42 -11.75 -6.85
#